data_02c59dc378141e10acec180fd8a0486e
#
_entry.id   02c59dc378141e10acec180fd8a0486e
#
_cell.length_a   1.000
_cell.length_b   1.000
_cell.length_c   1.000
_cell.angle_alpha   90.00
_cell.angle_beta   90.00
_cell.angle_gamma   90.00
#
_symmetry.space_group_name_H-M   'P 1'
#
loop_
_entity.id
_entity.type
_entity.pdbx_description
1 polymer ?
#
loop_
_entity_poly.entity_id
_entity_poly.type
_entity_poly.pdbx_seq_one_letter_code
_entity_poly.pdbx_strand_id
1 'polypeptide(L)'
;MSEENKQLVRRWFDEVWNKGRVAAIDEMLDENGIVHGLSDDPSNPITGPAGFKPFHTVFRDAFPNMLIAVEDAIAEGDKVAARCSVRARHEGEFLGRAATQAPVDFTGITIVRIHNGKIVEAWNNFDFMVLHKQVGLLA
;
A
#
# COMPACT_ATOMS: atom_id res chain seq x y z
N MET A 1 -16.31 14.14 4.95
CA MET A 1 -15.71 14.69 6.14
C MET A 1 -14.80 13.65 6.76
N SER A 2 -14.50 13.72 8.06
CA SER A 2 -13.49 12.83 8.62
C SER A 2 -13.89 11.35 8.60
N GLU A 3 -15.14 11.02 8.87
CA GLU A 3 -15.58 9.61 8.79
C GLU A 3 -15.55 9.09 7.37
N GLU A 4 -15.99 9.89 6.40
CA GLU A 4 -15.96 9.52 5.00
C GLU A 4 -14.52 9.31 4.52
N ASN A 5 -13.61 10.17 4.96
CA ASN A 5 -12.20 10.06 4.59
C ASN A 5 -11.56 8.81 5.20
N LYS A 6 -11.89 8.49 6.46
CA LYS A 6 -11.40 7.25 7.08
C LYS A 6 -11.93 6.03 6.34
N GLN A 7 -13.19 6.05 5.94
CA GLN A 7 -13.78 4.94 5.17
C GLN A 7 -13.11 4.79 3.81
N LEU A 8 -12.78 5.90 3.15
CA LEU A 8 -12.06 5.84 1.87
C LEU A 8 -10.71 5.14 2.03
N VAL A 9 -9.98 5.46 3.10
CA VAL A 9 -8.68 4.82 3.36
C VAL A 9 -8.86 3.33 3.66
N ARG A 10 -9.87 2.96 4.46
CA ARG A 10 -10.17 1.55 4.73
C ARG A 10 -10.55 0.81 3.45
N ARG A 11 -11.35 1.43 2.59
CA ARG A 11 -11.70 0.87 1.28
C ARG A 11 -10.49 0.69 0.40
N TRP A 12 -9.54 1.64 0.43
CA TRP A 12 -8.31 1.54 -0.35
C TRP A 12 -7.57 0.24 -0.02
N PHE A 13 -7.32 -0.01 1.27
CA PHE A 13 -6.59 -1.21 1.66
C PHE A 13 -7.37 -2.49 1.38
N ASP A 14 -8.68 -2.47 1.58
CA ASP A 14 -9.50 -3.65 1.34
C ASP A 14 -9.63 -3.98 -0.15
N GLU A 15 -9.98 -2.99 -0.97
CA GLU A 15 -10.28 -3.25 -2.38
C GLU A 15 -9.02 -3.35 -3.24
N VAL A 16 -8.04 -2.48 -3.01
CA VAL A 16 -6.80 -2.46 -3.80
C VAL A 16 -5.90 -3.63 -3.40
N TRP A 17 -5.70 -3.82 -2.12
CA TRP A 17 -4.72 -4.79 -1.63
C TRP A 17 -5.33 -6.14 -1.26
N ASN A 18 -6.40 -6.16 -0.46
CA ASN A 18 -6.96 -7.44 0.00
C ASN A 18 -7.70 -8.16 -1.14
N LYS A 19 -8.46 -7.43 -1.93
CA LYS A 19 -9.22 -8.00 -3.05
C LYS A 19 -8.47 -7.93 -4.37
N GLY A 20 -7.40 -7.14 -4.46
CA GLY A 20 -6.61 -7.01 -5.68
C GLY A 20 -7.35 -6.37 -6.84
N ARG A 21 -8.32 -5.51 -6.56
CA ARG A 21 -9.17 -4.91 -7.58
C ARG A 21 -8.48 -3.70 -8.21
N VAL A 22 -7.87 -3.89 -9.37
CA VAL A 22 -7.08 -2.86 -10.05
C VAL A 22 -7.91 -1.60 -10.35
N ALA A 23 -9.18 -1.77 -10.72
CA ALA A 23 -10.06 -0.63 -11.01
C ALA A 23 -10.24 0.29 -9.80
N ALA A 24 -10.11 -0.23 -8.58
CA ALA A 24 -10.23 0.58 -7.38
C ALA A 24 -9.13 1.64 -7.29
N ILE A 25 -7.98 1.39 -7.88
CA ILE A 25 -6.88 2.36 -7.93
C ILE A 25 -7.34 3.60 -8.69
N ASP A 26 -7.98 3.40 -9.85
CA ASP A 26 -8.50 4.51 -10.65
C ASP A 26 -9.64 5.25 -9.93
N GLU A 27 -10.43 4.52 -9.15
CA GLU A 27 -11.58 5.10 -8.47
C GLU A 27 -11.18 5.99 -7.30
N MET A 28 -10.10 5.64 -6.59
CA MET A 28 -9.75 6.28 -5.33
C MET A 28 -8.48 7.14 -5.38
N LEU A 29 -7.55 6.87 -6.29
CA LEU A 29 -6.32 7.64 -6.41
C LEU A 29 -6.47 8.69 -7.50
N ASP A 30 -6.22 9.95 -7.16
CA ASP A 30 -6.29 11.04 -8.13
C ASP A 30 -5.26 10.81 -9.24
N GLU A 31 -5.61 11.24 -10.46
CA GLU A 31 -4.75 11.10 -11.63
C GLU A 31 -3.35 11.67 -11.40
N ASN A 32 -3.26 12.74 -10.63
CA ASN A 32 -2.00 13.40 -10.29
C ASN A 32 -1.58 13.16 -8.84
N GLY A 33 -2.17 12.17 -8.17
CA GLY A 33 -1.87 11.87 -6.77
C GLY A 33 -0.43 11.43 -6.59
N ILE A 34 0.23 11.97 -5.56
CA ILE A 34 1.64 11.70 -5.29
C ILE A 34 1.74 10.71 -4.13
N VAL A 35 2.42 9.59 -4.37
CA VAL A 35 2.56 8.53 -3.37
C VAL A 35 4.03 8.41 -2.99
N HIS A 36 4.36 8.84 -1.78
CA HIS A 36 5.71 8.81 -1.24
C HIS A 36 5.97 7.52 -0.46
N GLY A 37 7.22 7.09 -0.41
CA GLY A 37 7.67 6.01 0.47
C GLY A 37 7.57 4.62 -0.11
N LEU A 38 7.14 4.48 -1.37
CA LEU A 38 7.01 3.17 -2.01
C LEU A 38 7.95 2.97 -3.20
N SER A 39 8.49 4.06 -3.77
CA SER A 39 9.45 3.93 -4.86
C SER A 39 10.88 3.74 -4.34
N ASP A 40 11.75 3.19 -5.16
CA ASP A 40 13.16 3.01 -4.82
C ASP A 40 13.90 4.33 -4.68
N ASP A 41 13.43 5.37 -5.36
CA ASP A 41 14.06 6.69 -5.36
C ASP A 41 13.11 7.70 -4.69
N PRO A 42 13.45 8.17 -3.46
CA PRO A 42 12.59 9.15 -2.77
C PRO A 42 12.41 10.45 -3.52
N SER A 43 13.34 10.82 -4.41
CA SER A 43 13.21 12.03 -5.21
C SER A 43 12.27 11.87 -6.40
N ASN A 44 11.83 10.64 -6.68
CA ASN A 44 10.94 10.33 -7.79
C ASN A 44 9.78 9.48 -7.28
N PRO A 45 8.79 10.09 -6.59
CA PRO A 45 7.67 9.33 -6.04
C PRO A 45 6.76 8.79 -7.13
N ILE A 46 5.95 7.80 -6.76
CA ILE A 46 4.92 7.26 -7.63
C ILE A 46 3.86 8.34 -7.85
N THR A 47 3.42 8.53 -9.09
CA THR A 47 2.40 9.52 -9.42
C THR A 47 1.22 8.86 -10.13
N GLY A 48 0.03 9.02 -9.57
CA GLY A 48 -1.23 8.62 -10.15
C GLY A 48 -1.42 7.12 -10.32
N PRO A 49 -2.60 6.71 -10.81
CA PRO A 49 -2.86 5.29 -11.07
C PRO A 49 -1.88 4.66 -12.03
N ALA A 50 -1.47 5.38 -13.07
CA ALA A 50 -0.52 4.85 -14.06
C ALA A 50 0.82 4.49 -13.42
N GLY A 51 1.28 5.29 -12.46
CA GLY A 51 2.53 5.01 -11.73
C GLY A 51 2.37 3.96 -10.66
N PHE A 52 1.17 3.87 -10.06
CA PHE A 52 0.92 2.96 -8.95
C PHE A 52 0.70 1.51 -9.40
N LYS A 53 0.05 1.30 -10.53
CA LYS A 53 -0.31 -0.05 -10.99
C LYS A 53 0.88 -0.98 -11.15
N PRO A 54 2.05 -0.56 -11.71
CA PRO A 54 3.20 -1.45 -11.76
C PRO A 54 3.67 -1.90 -10.38
N PHE A 55 3.69 -0.98 -9.40
CA PHE A 55 4.04 -1.31 -8.03
C PHE A 55 3.05 -2.33 -7.44
N HIS A 56 1.77 -2.10 -7.65
CA HIS A 56 0.71 -3.00 -7.19
C HIS A 56 0.88 -4.40 -7.77
N THR A 57 1.18 -4.49 -9.09
CA THR A 57 1.37 -5.77 -9.76
C THR A 57 2.53 -6.56 -9.16
N VAL A 58 3.66 -5.90 -8.91
CA VAL A 58 4.83 -6.57 -8.31
C VAL A 58 4.45 -7.23 -6.98
N PHE A 59 3.74 -6.51 -6.12
CA PHE A 59 3.37 -7.04 -4.81
C PHE A 59 2.27 -8.08 -4.90
N ARG A 60 1.26 -7.88 -5.76
CA ARG A 60 0.17 -8.86 -5.90
C ARG A 60 0.66 -10.18 -6.50
N ASP A 61 1.59 -10.13 -7.45
CA ASP A 61 2.16 -11.34 -8.05
C ASP A 61 3.02 -12.11 -7.05
N ALA A 62 3.77 -11.38 -6.21
CA ALA A 62 4.63 -12.01 -5.20
C ALA A 62 3.82 -12.52 -4.00
N PHE A 63 2.77 -11.80 -3.63
CA PHE A 63 1.97 -12.09 -2.43
C PHE A 63 0.48 -12.08 -2.77
N PRO A 64 -0.01 -13.06 -3.56
CA PRO A 64 -1.40 -13.05 -4.03
C PRO A 64 -2.44 -13.17 -2.93
N ASN A 65 -2.05 -13.65 -1.76
CA ASN A 65 -2.92 -13.81 -0.60
C ASN A 65 -2.76 -12.70 0.44
N MET A 66 -2.15 -11.57 0.07
CA MET A 66 -1.89 -10.48 1.01
C MET A 66 -3.17 -9.97 1.66
N LEU A 67 -3.12 -9.79 2.97
CA LEU A 67 -4.18 -9.16 3.75
C LEU A 67 -3.58 -8.02 4.56
N ILE A 68 -4.16 -6.84 4.40
CA ILE A 68 -3.78 -5.65 5.16
C ILE A 68 -4.94 -5.27 6.06
N ALA A 69 -4.69 -5.23 7.36
CA ALA A 69 -5.66 -4.78 8.34
C ALA A 69 -5.33 -3.35 8.77
N VAL A 70 -6.33 -2.47 8.69
CA VAL A 70 -6.20 -1.12 9.24
C VAL A 70 -6.57 -1.21 10.71
N GLU A 71 -5.54 -1.17 11.57
CA GLU A 71 -5.74 -1.32 13.02
C GLU A 71 -6.32 -0.05 13.64
N ASP A 72 -5.85 1.12 13.20
CA ASP A 72 -6.34 2.42 13.64
C ASP A 72 -6.43 3.36 12.46
N ALA A 73 -7.41 4.25 12.48
CA ALA A 73 -7.52 5.35 11.53
C ALA A 73 -7.88 6.63 12.30
N ILE A 74 -7.06 7.64 12.15
CA ILE A 74 -7.24 8.93 12.82
C ILE A 74 -7.30 10.00 11.75
N ALA A 75 -8.30 10.88 11.81
CA ALA A 75 -8.47 11.93 10.82
C ALA A 75 -8.42 13.31 11.44
N GLU A 76 -7.76 14.24 10.75
CA GLU A 76 -7.74 15.65 11.11
C GLU A 76 -7.71 16.47 9.81
N GLY A 77 -8.68 17.36 9.63
CA GLY A 77 -8.79 18.12 8.41
C GLY A 77 -8.99 17.21 7.21
N ASP A 78 -8.15 17.37 6.19
CA ASP A 78 -8.21 16.57 4.97
C ASP A 78 -7.27 15.36 5.01
N LYS A 79 -6.67 15.05 6.16
CA LYS A 79 -5.70 13.97 6.30
C LYS A 79 -6.21 12.84 7.18
N VAL A 80 -5.81 11.63 6.82
CA VAL A 80 -6.07 10.43 7.63
C VAL A 80 -4.75 9.72 7.87
N ALA A 81 -4.47 9.37 9.13
CA ALA A 81 -3.36 8.50 9.48
C ALA A 81 -3.92 7.10 9.73
N ALA A 82 -3.35 6.10 9.11
CA ALA A 82 -3.77 4.71 9.28
C ALA A 82 -2.59 3.84 9.69
N ARG A 83 -2.76 3.08 10.76
CA ARG A 83 -1.78 2.11 11.23
C ARG A 83 -2.21 0.73 10.73
N CYS A 84 -1.32 0.05 10.02
CA CYS A 84 -1.66 -1.16 9.29
C CYS A 84 -0.78 -2.34 9.70
N SER A 85 -1.37 -3.54 9.62
CA SER A 85 -0.66 -4.82 9.73
C SER A 85 -0.80 -5.55 8.40
N VAL A 86 0.31 -6.09 7.90
CA VAL A 86 0.34 -6.81 6.62
C VAL A 86 0.73 -8.25 6.87
N ARG A 87 -0.06 -9.17 6.34
CA ARG A 87 0.23 -10.61 6.39
C ARG A 87 0.11 -11.19 5.00
N ALA A 88 1.04 -12.07 4.65
CA ALA A 88 1.05 -12.72 3.35
C ALA A 88 1.92 -13.96 3.40
N ARG A 89 1.98 -14.67 2.25
CA ARG A 89 2.92 -15.76 2.01
C ARG A 89 3.63 -15.46 0.70
N HIS A 90 4.92 -15.66 0.67
CA HIS A 90 5.74 -15.42 -0.52
C HIS A 90 5.52 -16.55 -1.51
N GLU A 91 4.57 -16.38 -2.43
CA GLU A 91 4.17 -17.41 -3.38
C GLU A 91 4.57 -17.13 -4.83
N GLY A 92 5.09 -15.94 -5.12
CA GLY A 92 5.58 -15.56 -6.44
C GLY A 92 6.92 -14.86 -6.34
N GLU A 93 7.57 -14.67 -7.48
CA GLU A 93 8.86 -13.98 -7.51
C GLU A 93 8.73 -12.56 -6.94
N PHE A 94 9.70 -12.16 -6.11
CA PHE A 94 9.75 -10.81 -5.57
C PHE A 94 11.17 -10.27 -5.69
N LEU A 95 11.35 -9.21 -6.50
CA LEU A 95 12.63 -8.52 -6.73
C LEU A 95 13.75 -9.51 -7.07
N GLY A 96 13.46 -10.47 -7.95
CA GLY A 96 14.42 -11.47 -8.38
C GLY A 96 14.53 -12.69 -7.47
N ARG A 97 13.87 -12.69 -6.32
CA ARG A 97 13.87 -13.82 -5.40
C ARG A 97 12.71 -14.74 -5.72
N ALA A 98 13.01 -16.00 -6.05
CA ALA A 98 11.97 -16.99 -6.31
C ALA A 98 11.12 -17.23 -5.06
N ALA A 99 9.89 -17.67 -5.25
CA ALA A 99 8.95 -17.94 -4.15
C ALA A 99 9.56 -18.87 -3.12
N THR A 100 9.55 -18.43 -1.85
CA THR A 100 10.12 -19.21 -0.74
C THR A 100 9.06 -19.90 0.09
N GLN A 101 7.78 -19.58 -0.11
CA GLN A 101 6.65 -20.00 0.71
C GLN A 101 6.75 -19.51 2.16
N ALA A 102 7.63 -18.54 2.42
CA ALA A 102 7.80 -18.01 3.77
C ALA A 102 6.60 -17.16 4.18
N PRO A 103 6.15 -17.25 5.44
CA PRO A 103 5.15 -16.32 5.95
C PRO A 103 5.75 -14.93 6.07
N VAL A 104 4.94 -13.92 5.77
CA VAL A 104 5.34 -12.53 5.82
C VAL A 104 4.40 -11.81 6.77
N ASP A 105 4.96 -11.03 7.69
CA ASP A 105 4.21 -10.29 8.69
C ASP A 105 4.99 -9.04 9.04
N PHE A 106 4.47 -7.88 8.65
CA PHE A 106 5.13 -6.61 8.97
C PHE A 106 4.06 -5.52 9.13
N THR A 107 4.48 -4.36 9.59
CA THR A 107 3.57 -3.26 9.89
C THR A 107 3.98 -1.99 9.15
N GLY A 108 3.09 -1.01 9.16
CA GLY A 108 3.38 0.29 8.60
C GLY A 108 2.33 1.32 8.96
N ILE A 109 2.66 2.56 8.67
CA ILE A 109 1.75 3.68 8.85
C ILE A 109 1.75 4.48 7.57
N THR A 110 0.57 4.93 7.18
CA THR A 110 0.40 5.86 6.07
C THR A 110 -0.36 7.10 6.54
N ILE A 111 -0.01 8.25 5.97
CA ILE A 111 -0.81 9.45 6.10
C ILE A 111 -1.30 9.78 4.70
N VAL A 112 -2.60 10.02 4.55
CA VAL A 112 -3.24 10.22 3.26
C VAL A 112 -3.97 11.56 3.29
N ARG A 113 -3.73 12.40 2.28
CA ARG A 113 -4.49 13.64 2.09
C ARG A 113 -5.56 13.40 1.02
N ILE A 114 -6.78 13.80 1.32
CA ILE A 114 -7.95 13.52 0.48
C ILE A 114 -8.58 14.83 0.05
N HIS A 115 -8.92 14.93 -1.24
CA HIS A 115 -9.60 16.08 -1.79
C HIS A 115 -10.66 15.60 -2.79
N ASN A 116 -11.88 16.09 -2.64
CA ASN A 116 -13.01 15.72 -3.50
C ASN A 116 -13.19 14.19 -3.61
N GLY A 117 -13.05 13.48 -2.49
CA GLY A 117 -13.26 12.04 -2.44
C GLY A 117 -12.16 11.21 -3.07
N LYS A 118 -11.00 11.81 -3.36
CA LYS A 118 -9.86 11.09 -3.94
C LYS A 118 -8.59 11.34 -3.15
N ILE A 119 -7.71 10.35 -3.16
CA ILE A 119 -6.38 10.47 -2.56
C ILE A 119 -5.52 11.32 -3.48
N VAL A 120 -5.04 12.45 -2.96
CA VAL A 120 -4.19 13.36 -3.74
C VAL A 120 -2.73 13.30 -3.32
N GLU A 121 -2.46 12.82 -2.11
CA GLU A 121 -1.09 12.62 -1.65
C GLU A 121 -1.08 11.60 -0.52
N ALA A 122 -0.04 10.77 -0.48
CA ALA A 122 0.13 9.79 0.57
C ALA A 122 1.59 9.69 0.96
N TRP A 123 1.84 9.52 2.27
CA TRP A 123 3.18 9.32 2.83
C TRP A 123 3.19 7.96 3.53
N ASN A 124 4.00 7.04 3.04
CA ASN A 124 4.01 5.66 3.51
C ASN A 124 5.32 5.32 4.21
N ASN A 125 5.22 4.69 5.36
CA ASN A 125 6.36 4.16 6.11
C ASN A 125 6.01 2.75 6.55
N PHE A 126 6.25 1.79 5.65
CA PHE A 126 6.07 0.37 5.93
C PHE A 126 7.44 -0.27 6.19
N ASP A 127 7.47 -1.28 7.03
CA ASP A 127 8.72 -1.92 7.42
C ASP A 127 9.19 -2.92 6.35
N PHE A 128 9.64 -2.40 5.22
CA PHE A 128 10.13 -3.22 4.12
C PHE A 128 11.43 -3.94 4.46
N MET A 129 12.17 -3.46 5.45
CA MET A 129 13.37 -4.17 5.89
C MET A 129 13.00 -5.53 6.49
N VAL A 130 11.94 -5.57 7.33
CA VAL A 130 11.44 -6.82 7.88
C VAL A 130 10.94 -7.73 6.77
N LEU A 131 10.18 -7.18 5.81
CA LEU A 131 9.73 -7.96 4.65
C LEU A 131 10.92 -8.58 3.90
N HIS A 132 11.94 -7.80 3.59
CA HIS A 132 13.10 -8.27 2.86
C HIS A 132 13.84 -9.37 3.62
N LYS A 133 13.92 -9.27 4.95
CA LYS A 133 14.51 -10.34 5.76
C LYS A 133 13.68 -11.61 5.70
N GLN A 134 12.36 -11.48 5.79
CA GLN A 134 11.46 -12.63 5.83
C GLN A 134 11.46 -13.43 4.52
N VAL A 135 11.67 -12.77 3.39
CA VAL A 135 11.74 -13.45 2.10
C VAL A 135 13.18 -13.79 1.67
N GLY A 136 14.16 -13.48 2.52
CA GLY A 136 15.55 -13.89 2.27
C GLY A 136 16.34 -12.95 1.36
N LEU A 137 15.88 -11.72 1.14
CA LEU A 137 16.63 -10.69 0.39
C LEU A 137 17.69 -10.02 1.26
N LEU A 138 17.54 -10.07 2.58
CA LEU A 138 18.51 -9.56 3.54
C LEU A 138 18.87 -10.65 4.53
N ALA A 139 20.12 -10.62 4.99
CA ALA A 139 20.63 -11.59 5.96
C ALA A 139 19.98 -11.42 7.34
#